data_4f0ba8f9d14533b082f26ff9a7094aee
#
_entry.id   4f0ba8f9d14533b082f26ff9a7094aee
#
_cell.length_a   1.000
_cell.length_b   1.000
_cell.length_c   1.000
_cell.angle_alpha   90.00
_cell.angle_beta   90.00
_cell.angle_gamma   90.00
#
_symmetry.space_group_name_H-M   'P 1'
#
loop_
_entity.id
_entity.type
_entity.pdbx_description
1 polymer ?
#
loop_
_entity_poly.entity_id
_entity_poly.type
_entity_poly.pdbx_seq_one_letter_code
_entity_poly.pdbx_strand_id
1 'polypeptide(L)'
;MLYAIVGEDRPDSLADRLAARPAHVERLKALQEEGRMILAGPCPAIDSPDPGPAGFTGSLIVAEFASLEAAQAWADADPYVANVYAKISVKPFKKVLPA
;
A
#
# COMPACT_ATOMS: atom_id res chain seq x y z
N MET A 1 -14.56 -9.45 -2.81
CA MET A 1 -13.36 -10.27 -2.88
C MET A 1 -12.14 -9.48 -2.44
N LEU A 2 -11.12 -10.14 -1.90
CA LEU A 2 -9.89 -9.48 -1.49
C LEU A 2 -8.92 -9.31 -2.65
N TYR A 3 -8.09 -8.28 -2.56
CA TYR A 3 -7.02 -7.98 -3.51
C TYR A 3 -5.76 -7.59 -2.76
N ALA A 4 -4.62 -8.05 -3.25
CA ALA A 4 -3.31 -7.69 -2.74
C ALA A 4 -2.71 -6.62 -3.65
N ILE A 5 -2.37 -5.48 -3.05
CA ILE A 5 -1.79 -4.34 -3.74
C ILE A 5 -0.35 -4.21 -3.23
N VAL A 6 0.61 -4.32 -4.13
CA VAL A 6 2.03 -4.21 -3.80
C VAL A 6 2.65 -3.06 -4.57
N GLY A 7 3.18 -2.09 -3.84
CA GLY A 7 3.94 -0.99 -4.41
C GLY A 7 5.43 -1.19 -4.15
N GLU A 8 6.24 -0.92 -5.16
CA GLU A 8 7.70 -0.91 -5.05
C GLU A 8 8.19 0.52 -5.20
N ASP A 9 8.92 1.02 -4.20
CA ASP A 9 9.40 2.40 -4.18
C ASP A 9 10.54 2.61 -5.18
N ARG A 10 10.59 3.83 -5.75
CA ARG A 10 11.77 4.29 -6.46
C ARG A 10 12.93 4.46 -5.49
N PRO A 11 14.19 4.29 -5.93
CA PRO A 11 15.35 4.62 -5.10
C PRO A 11 15.27 6.08 -4.60
N ASP A 12 15.76 6.30 -3.38
CA ASP A 12 15.85 7.64 -2.78
C ASP A 12 14.53 8.41 -2.69
N SER A 13 13.44 7.68 -2.42
CA SER A 13 12.08 8.26 -2.37
C SER A 13 11.56 8.53 -0.96
N LEU A 14 12.39 8.42 0.09
CA LEU A 14 11.91 8.57 1.46
C LEU A 14 11.29 9.94 1.72
N ALA A 15 11.92 11.01 1.27
CA ALA A 15 11.38 12.36 1.45
C ALA A 15 10.02 12.51 0.75
N ASP A 16 9.89 11.99 -0.47
CA ASP A 16 8.63 12.01 -1.21
C ASP A 16 7.56 11.16 -0.54
N ARG A 17 7.95 10.01 0.01
CA ARG A 17 7.05 9.14 0.77
C ARG A 17 6.51 9.85 2.01
N LEU A 18 7.38 10.51 2.77
CA LEU A 18 6.97 11.26 3.97
C LEU A 18 6.04 12.42 3.62
N ALA A 19 6.30 13.12 2.52
CA ALA A 19 5.46 14.23 2.07
C ALA A 19 4.06 13.76 1.63
N ALA A 20 3.96 12.61 0.95
CA ALA A 20 2.69 12.07 0.46
C ALA A 20 1.94 11.22 1.50
N ARG A 21 2.59 10.86 2.60
CA ARG A 21 2.06 9.92 3.60
C ARG A 21 0.70 10.34 4.20
N PRO A 22 0.47 11.58 4.59
CA PRO A 22 -0.83 11.95 5.18
C PRO A 22 -2.00 11.62 4.26
N ALA A 23 -1.91 11.96 2.98
CA ALA A 23 -2.96 11.68 2.01
C ALA A 23 -3.12 10.18 1.74
N HIS A 24 -2.01 9.45 1.67
CA HIS A 24 -2.00 7.99 1.50
C HIS A 24 -2.70 7.30 2.68
N VAL A 25 -2.33 7.65 3.91
CA VAL A 25 -2.91 7.05 5.13
C VAL A 25 -4.39 7.37 5.28
N GLU A 26 -4.82 8.56 4.90
CA GLU A 26 -6.23 8.95 4.97
C GLU A 26 -7.09 8.02 4.09
N ARG A 27 -6.62 7.66 2.90
CA ARG A 27 -7.31 6.72 2.03
C ARG A 27 -7.40 5.32 2.64
N LEU A 28 -6.33 4.86 3.31
CA LEU A 28 -6.32 3.58 4.02
C LEU A 28 -7.30 3.58 5.19
N LYS A 29 -7.35 4.66 5.95
CA LYS A 29 -8.29 4.80 7.07
C LYS A 29 -9.74 4.74 6.61
N ALA A 30 -10.06 5.30 5.44
CA ALA A 30 -11.40 5.21 4.87
C ALA A 30 -11.80 3.75 4.62
N LEU A 31 -10.90 2.93 4.07
CA LEU A 31 -11.15 1.49 3.91
C LEU A 31 -11.33 0.78 5.25
N GLN A 32 -10.54 1.15 6.25
CA GLN A 32 -10.65 0.59 7.59
C GLN A 32 -12.01 0.91 8.21
N GLU A 33 -12.47 2.14 8.10
CA GLU A 33 -13.77 2.57 8.63
C GLU A 33 -14.94 1.83 7.96
N GLU A 34 -14.80 1.49 6.68
CA GLU A 34 -15.79 0.70 5.96
C GLU A 34 -15.73 -0.80 6.26
N GLY A 35 -14.78 -1.24 7.09
CA GLY A 35 -14.58 -2.66 7.41
C GLY A 35 -13.99 -3.48 6.28
N ARG A 36 -13.34 -2.85 5.31
CA ARG A 36 -12.78 -3.47 4.10
C ARG A 36 -11.29 -3.79 4.20
N MET A 37 -10.60 -3.25 5.20
CA MET A 37 -9.16 -3.42 5.37
C MET A 37 -8.82 -4.72 6.09
N ILE A 38 -7.95 -5.55 5.50
CA ILE A 38 -7.37 -6.71 6.17
C ILE A 38 -6.06 -6.31 6.84
N LEU A 39 -5.15 -5.70 6.05
CA LEU A 39 -3.89 -5.17 6.56
C LEU A 39 -3.31 -4.16 5.58
N ALA A 40 -2.46 -3.28 6.08
CA ALA A 40 -1.70 -2.35 5.27
C ALA A 40 -0.45 -1.92 6.02
N GLY A 41 0.64 -1.76 5.30
CA GLY A 41 1.87 -1.26 5.89
C GLY A 41 3.02 -1.16 4.90
N PRO A 42 4.06 -0.41 5.26
CA PRO A 42 5.27 -0.30 4.45
C PRO A 42 6.24 -1.45 4.71
N CYS A 43 7.13 -1.68 3.75
CA CYS A 43 8.21 -2.66 3.86
C CYS A 43 9.50 -1.91 4.21
N PRO A 44 10.03 -2.05 5.44
CA PRO A 44 11.30 -1.41 5.81
C PRO A 44 12.45 -1.90 4.94
N ALA A 45 13.38 -0.99 4.61
CA ALA A 45 14.53 -1.32 3.78
C ALA A 45 15.60 -2.16 4.52
N ILE A 46 15.54 -2.18 5.85
CA ILE A 46 16.40 -3.00 6.70
C ILE A 46 15.53 -3.82 7.65
N ASP A 47 16.11 -4.80 8.31
CA ASP A 47 15.39 -5.70 9.23
C ASP A 47 15.10 -5.01 10.56
N SER A 48 14.22 -4.02 10.51
CA SER A 48 13.76 -3.24 11.67
C SER A 48 12.42 -2.59 11.34
N PRO A 49 11.46 -2.56 12.30
CA PRO A 49 10.22 -1.80 12.12
C PRO A 49 10.45 -0.29 12.04
N ASP A 50 11.62 0.17 12.47
CA ASP A 50 11.99 1.58 12.54
C ASP A 50 13.28 1.79 11.74
N PRO A 51 13.20 1.82 10.39
CA PRO A 51 14.40 1.81 9.56
C PRO A 51 15.16 3.14 9.54
N GLY A 52 14.60 4.22 10.07
CA GLY A 52 15.23 5.55 10.06
C GLY A 52 15.56 6.01 8.64
N PRO A 53 16.76 6.54 8.40
CA PRO A 53 17.12 7.07 7.10
C PRO A 53 17.25 6.02 5.98
N ALA A 54 17.32 4.73 6.33
CA ALA A 54 17.28 3.65 5.32
C ALA A 54 15.94 3.63 4.59
N GLY A 55 14.87 4.04 5.24
CA GLY A 55 13.56 4.17 4.61
C GLY A 55 12.89 2.84 4.29
N PHE A 56 12.12 2.85 3.22
CA PHE A 56 11.24 1.74 2.84
C PHE A 56 11.46 1.36 1.39
N THR A 57 11.16 0.10 1.05
CA THR A 57 11.27 -0.42 -0.33
C THR A 57 9.91 -0.56 -1.01
N GLY A 58 8.83 -0.41 -0.27
CA GLY A 58 7.49 -0.56 -0.83
C GLY A 58 6.41 -0.61 0.23
N SER A 59 5.23 -1.07 -0.21
CA SER A 59 4.05 -1.21 0.66
C SER A 59 3.25 -2.43 0.26
N LEU A 60 2.53 -3.00 1.23
CA LEU A 60 1.56 -4.06 1.01
C LEU A 60 0.22 -3.62 1.59
N ILE A 61 -0.84 -3.76 0.78
CA ILE A 61 -2.21 -3.51 1.20
C ILE A 61 -3.04 -4.72 0.78
N VAL A 62 -3.83 -5.26 1.72
CA VAL A 62 -4.83 -6.29 1.40
C VAL A 62 -6.18 -5.78 1.89
N ALA A 63 -7.11 -5.64 0.96
CA ALA A 63 -8.44 -5.07 1.25
C ALA A 63 -9.49 -5.62 0.29
N GLU A 64 -10.75 -5.38 0.62
CA GLU A 64 -11.89 -5.83 -0.18
C GLU A 64 -12.31 -4.77 -1.20
N PHE A 65 -12.52 -5.22 -2.44
CA PHE A 65 -13.04 -4.40 -3.53
C PHE A 65 -14.08 -5.19 -4.33
N ALA A 66 -14.94 -4.48 -5.03
CA ALA A 66 -16.02 -5.08 -5.82
C ALA A 66 -15.49 -5.90 -7.01
N SER A 67 -14.35 -5.51 -7.58
CA SER A 67 -13.76 -6.16 -8.75
C SER A 67 -12.27 -5.84 -8.83
N LEU A 68 -11.54 -6.56 -9.69
CA LEU A 68 -10.14 -6.26 -10.00
C LEU A 68 -10.00 -4.84 -10.57
N GLU A 69 -10.93 -4.45 -11.43
CA GLU A 69 -10.93 -3.10 -12.02
C GLU A 69 -11.09 -2.02 -10.96
N ALA A 70 -11.98 -2.23 -9.99
CA ALA A 70 -12.19 -1.31 -8.88
C ALA A 70 -10.93 -1.22 -7.98
N ALA A 71 -10.30 -2.35 -7.69
CA ALA A 71 -9.06 -2.39 -6.91
C ALA A 71 -7.92 -1.67 -7.64
N GLN A 72 -7.78 -1.90 -8.94
CA GLN A 72 -6.77 -1.25 -9.75
C GLN A 72 -6.97 0.27 -9.80
N ALA A 73 -8.21 0.72 -10.01
CA ALA A 73 -8.54 2.14 -10.02
C ALA A 73 -8.23 2.81 -8.68
N TRP A 74 -8.58 2.15 -7.58
CA TRP A 74 -8.27 2.65 -6.24
C TRP A 74 -6.76 2.75 -6.02
N ALA A 75 -6.01 1.73 -6.43
CA ALA A 75 -4.56 1.69 -6.30
C ALA A 75 -3.90 2.79 -7.15
N ASP A 76 -4.32 2.94 -8.40
CA ASP A 76 -3.76 3.94 -9.32
C ASP A 76 -3.99 5.37 -8.85
N ALA A 77 -5.02 5.61 -8.06
CA ALA A 77 -5.32 6.93 -7.50
C ALA A 77 -4.52 7.26 -6.23
N ASP A 78 -3.73 6.33 -5.71
CA ASP A 78 -2.92 6.56 -4.52
C ASP A 78 -1.84 7.62 -4.83
N PRO A 79 -1.67 8.66 -3.98
CA PRO A 79 -0.62 9.66 -4.16
C PRO A 79 0.79 9.07 -4.22
N TYR A 80 1.00 7.86 -3.69
CA TYR A 80 2.30 7.18 -3.81
C TYR A 80 2.60 6.74 -5.24
N VAL A 81 1.59 6.50 -6.07
CA VAL A 81 1.82 6.12 -7.47
C VAL A 81 2.54 7.23 -8.23
N ALA A 82 2.12 8.47 -8.05
CA ALA A 82 2.75 9.61 -8.72
C ALA A 82 4.10 10.00 -8.12
N ASN A 83 4.29 9.79 -6.82
CA ASN A 83 5.38 10.42 -6.08
C ASN A 83 6.45 9.47 -5.53
N VAL A 84 6.11 8.19 -5.35
CA VAL A 84 6.96 7.24 -4.60
C VAL A 84 7.22 5.96 -5.38
N TYR A 85 6.19 5.32 -5.91
CA TYR A 85 6.31 3.99 -6.52
C TYR A 85 6.96 4.04 -7.90
N ALA A 86 7.88 3.10 -8.13
CA ALA A 86 8.36 2.75 -9.47
C ALA A 86 7.38 1.78 -10.14
N LYS A 87 6.72 0.95 -9.34
CA LYS A 87 5.83 -0.10 -9.83
C LYS A 87 4.73 -0.36 -8.82
N ILE A 88 3.53 -0.63 -9.32
CA ILE A 88 2.42 -1.10 -8.51
C ILE A 88 1.79 -2.32 -9.19
N SER A 89 1.44 -3.33 -8.39
CA SER A 89 0.74 -4.51 -8.88
C SER A 89 -0.49 -4.79 -8.02
N VAL A 90 -1.56 -5.25 -8.66
CA VAL A 90 -2.82 -5.59 -8.00
C VAL A 90 -3.20 -7.00 -8.43
N LYS A 91 -3.45 -7.87 -7.44
CA LYS A 91 -3.80 -9.27 -7.69
C LYS A 91 -4.99 -9.69 -6.84
N PRO A 92 -5.89 -10.51 -7.38
CA PRO A 92 -6.89 -11.20 -6.55
C PRO A 92 -6.19 -12.01 -5.47
N PHE A 93 -6.72 -11.97 -4.26
CA PHE A 93 -6.16 -12.66 -3.12
C PHE A 93 -7.23 -13.44 -2.37
N LYS A 94 -6.94 -14.69 -2.07
CA LYS A 94 -7.81 -15.53 -1.25
C LYS A 94 -7.17 -15.74 0.11
N LYS A 95 -7.82 -15.25 1.16
CA LYS A 95 -7.36 -15.49 2.53
C LYS A 95 -7.67 -16.93 2.92
N VAL A 96 -6.64 -17.70 3.23
CA VAL A 96 -6.76 -19.09 3.71
C VAL A 96 -6.50 -19.13 5.22
N LEU A 97 -5.49 -18.42 5.69
CA LEU A 97 -5.12 -18.34 7.11
C LEU A 97 -4.85 -16.88 7.49
N PRO A 98 -5.09 -16.49 8.75
CA PRO A 98 -5.77 -17.28 9.78
C PRO A 98 -7.23 -17.55 9.41
N ALA A 99 -7.71 -18.70 9.82
CA ALA A 99 -9.10 -19.10 9.55
C ALA A 99 -10.09 -18.25 10.35
#